data_67389152daae506617f9894668f50bd6
#
_entry.id   67389152daae506617f9894668f50bd6
#
_cell.length_a   1.000
_cell.length_b   1.000
_cell.length_c   1.000
_cell.angle_alpha   90.00
_cell.angle_beta   90.00
_cell.angle_gamma   90.00
#
_symmetry.space_group_name_H-M   'P 1'
#
loop_
_entity.id
_entity.type
_entity.pdbx_description
1 polymer ?
#
loop_
_entity_poly.entity_id
_entity_poly.type
_entity_poly.pdbx_seq_one_letter_code
_entity_poly.pdbx_strand_id
1 'polypeptide(L)'
;EKYPHQLSGGQRQRVSVAGALMDEPKFIVADEAVSMVDVSIRVSLLTMLARLKKEFDVTFLFITHDLALAKYFAWQGRIVVMYLGRIVEEGPTPRLIADPRHPYTQALLAAVPEADPELAQRKRQIELHGADIPSLLNLPPGCTFHPRCPYMVPGQCDQFAPPLERV
;
A
#
# COMPACT_ATOMS: atom_id res chain seq x y z
N GLU A 1 -14.31 -30.23 16.98
CA GLU A 1 -14.58 -28.80 17.21
C GLU A 1 -13.30 -28.12 17.72
N LYS A 2 -12.99 -26.93 17.21
CA LYS A 2 -11.85 -26.10 17.63
C LYS A 2 -12.36 -24.72 18.05
N TYR A 3 -11.82 -24.21 19.15
CA TYR A 3 -12.10 -22.83 19.56
C TYR A 3 -11.20 -21.83 18.84
N PRO A 4 -11.58 -20.55 18.69
CA PRO A 4 -10.80 -19.53 17.98
C PRO A 4 -9.34 -19.39 18.45
N HIS A 5 -9.07 -19.59 19.76
CA HIS A 5 -7.72 -19.53 20.33
C HIS A 5 -6.83 -20.73 19.94
N GLN A 6 -7.42 -21.82 19.44
CA GLN A 6 -6.72 -23.03 18.97
C GLN A 6 -6.38 -22.96 17.47
N LEU A 7 -6.80 -21.90 16.79
CA LEU A 7 -6.52 -21.69 15.37
C LEU A 7 -5.21 -20.93 15.21
N SER A 8 -4.41 -21.32 14.20
CA SER A 8 -3.26 -20.52 13.76
C SER A 8 -3.72 -19.19 13.18
N GLY A 9 -2.81 -18.19 13.10
CA GLY A 9 -3.10 -16.89 12.50
C GLY A 9 -3.72 -17.00 11.11
N GLY A 10 -3.14 -17.80 10.22
CA GLY A 10 -3.66 -18.03 8.88
C GLY A 10 -5.02 -18.76 8.86
N GLN A 11 -5.29 -19.65 9.82
CA GLN A 11 -6.61 -20.27 9.93
C GLN A 11 -7.67 -19.26 10.38
N ARG A 12 -7.35 -18.39 11.35
CA ARG A 12 -8.24 -17.30 11.78
C ARG A 12 -8.57 -16.34 10.64
N GLN A 13 -7.56 -15.95 9.84
CA GLN A 13 -7.76 -15.12 8.67
C GLN A 13 -8.72 -15.77 7.65
N ARG A 14 -8.53 -17.05 7.35
CA ARG A 14 -9.43 -17.77 6.44
C ARG A 14 -10.88 -17.84 6.96
N VAL A 15 -11.06 -18.03 8.26
CA VAL A 15 -12.40 -18.01 8.89
C VAL A 15 -13.02 -16.60 8.77
N SER A 16 -12.24 -15.54 9.02
CA SER A 16 -12.72 -14.16 8.86
C SER A 16 -13.14 -13.85 7.40
N VAL A 17 -12.35 -14.30 6.42
CA VAL A 17 -12.67 -14.15 4.99
C VAL A 17 -13.95 -14.93 4.65
N ALA A 18 -14.08 -16.18 5.14
CA ALA A 18 -15.29 -16.96 4.92
C ALA A 18 -16.53 -16.28 5.52
N GLY A 19 -16.41 -15.75 6.74
CA GLY A 19 -17.49 -14.97 7.37
C GLY A 19 -17.89 -13.73 6.56
N ALA A 20 -16.91 -12.99 6.03
CA ALA A 20 -17.18 -11.82 5.21
C ALA A 20 -17.88 -12.16 3.88
N LEU A 21 -17.73 -13.38 3.38
CA LEU A 21 -18.37 -13.82 2.12
C LEU A 21 -19.75 -14.39 2.31
N MET A 22 -20.17 -14.71 3.54
CA MET A 22 -21.48 -15.34 3.79
C MET A 22 -22.68 -14.50 3.32
N ASP A 23 -22.54 -13.18 3.34
CA ASP A 23 -23.59 -12.25 2.91
C ASP A 23 -23.52 -11.90 1.41
N GLU A 24 -22.72 -12.62 0.63
CA GLU A 24 -22.51 -12.40 -0.81
C GLU A 24 -22.20 -10.91 -1.16
N PRO A 25 -21.23 -10.29 -0.48
CA PRO A 25 -20.98 -8.86 -0.63
C PRO A 25 -20.42 -8.54 -2.00
N LYS A 26 -20.78 -7.38 -2.55
CA LYS A 26 -20.18 -6.83 -3.76
C LYS A 26 -18.87 -6.06 -3.50
N PHE A 27 -18.62 -5.71 -2.24
CA PHE A 27 -17.46 -4.92 -1.83
C PHE A 27 -16.93 -5.41 -0.48
N ILE A 28 -15.63 -5.65 -0.39
CA ILE A 28 -14.93 -6.07 0.83
C ILE A 28 -13.79 -5.09 1.12
N VAL A 29 -13.71 -4.65 2.38
CA VAL A 29 -12.55 -3.94 2.92
C VAL A 29 -11.62 -4.95 3.57
N ALA A 30 -10.42 -5.09 3.05
CA ALA A 30 -9.37 -5.97 3.55
C ALA A 30 -8.24 -5.12 4.15
N ASP A 31 -8.39 -4.77 5.42
CA ASP A 31 -7.43 -3.96 6.17
C ASP A 31 -6.38 -4.87 6.82
N GLU A 32 -5.12 -4.72 6.39
CA GLU A 32 -3.98 -5.49 6.87
C GLU A 32 -4.22 -7.03 6.89
N ALA A 33 -5.06 -7.51 5.96
CA ALA A 33 -5.59 -8.88 5.97
C ALA A 33 -4.52 -9.99 5.89
N VAL A 34 -3.26 -9.66 5.56
CA VAL A 34 -2.16 -10.62 5.44
C VAL A 34 -0.90 -10.21 6.22
N SER A 35 -0.96 -9.17 7.06
CA SER A 35 0.22 -8.63 7.77
C SER A 35 0.68 -9.51 8.94
N MET A 36 -0.25 -10.21 9.61
CA MET A 36 0.02 -10.98 10.83
C MET A 36 0.31 -12.47 10.60
N VAL A 37 0.79 -12.83 9.41
CA VAL A 37 1.08 -14.23 9.05
C VAL A 37 2.43 -14.36 8.38
N ASP A 38 3.03 -15.54 8.49
CA ASP A 38 4.30 -15.89 7.84
C ASP A 38 4.25 -15.71 6.33
N VAL A 39 5.40 -15.44 5.73
CA VAL A 39 5.53 -15.14 4.28
C VAL A 39 4.87 -16.19 3.39
N SER A 40 5.05 -17.48 3.70
CA SER A 40 4.46 -18.58 2.93
C SER A 40 2.93 -18.62 3.02
N ILE A 41 2.39 -18.34 4.21
CA ILE A 41 0.94 -18.27 4.44
C ILE A 41 0.37 -17.00 3.78
N ARG A 42 1.12 -15.89 3.79
CA ARG A 42 0.75 -14.62 3.16
C ARG A 42 0.47 -14.77 1.67
N VAL A 43 1.40 -15.42 0.94
CA VAL A 43 1.21 -15.69 -0.50
C VAL A 43 -0.03 -16.56 -0.75
N SER A 44 -0.22 -17.60 0.06
CA SER A 44 -1.40 -18.48 -0.01
C SER A 44 -2.71 -17.72 0.20
N LEU A 45 -2.75 -16.82 1.19
CA LEU A 45 -3.93 -15.98 1.46
C LEU A 45 -4.20 -14.98 0.33
N LEU A 46 -3.17 -14.31 -0.19
CA LEU A 46 -3.31 -13.40 -1.32
C LEU A 46 -3.84 -14.10 -2.57
N THR A 47 -3.31 -15.29 -2.87
CA THR A 47 -3.78 -16.11 -3.99
C THR A 47 -5.25 -16.50 -3.81
N MET A 48 -5.63 -16.88 -2.58
CA MET A 48 -7.03 -17.17 -2.25
C MET A 48 -7.92 -15.95 -2.44
N LEU A 49 -7.53 -14.77 -1.91
CA LEU A 49 -8.31 -13.52 -2.08
C LEU A 49 -8.43 -13.12 -3.56
N ALA A 50 -7.36 -13.25 -4.34
CA ALA A 50 -7.37 -12.96 -5.78
C ALA A 50 -8.31 -13.91 -6.55
N ARG A 51 -8.36 -15.18 -6.16
CA ARG A 51 -9.30 -16.17 -6.69
C ARG A 51 -10.74 -15.83 -6.32
N LEU A 52 -11.01 -15.52 -5.05
CA LEU A 52 -12.35 -15.12 -4.58
C LEU A 52 -12.85 -13.85 -5.28
N LYS A 53 -11.98 -12.85 -5.47
CA LYS A 53 -12.28 -11.64 -6.25
C LYS A 53 -12.82 -11.99 -7.64
N LYS A 54 -12.20 -12.97 -8.31
CA LYS A 54 -12.58 -13.37 -9.67
C LYS A 54 -13.83 -14.27 -9.70
N GLU A 55 -13.94 -15.22 -8.74
CA GLU A 55 -15.04 -16.21 -8.71
C GLU A 55 -16.38 -15.57 -8.28
N PHE A 56 -16.34 -14.64 -7.36
CA PHE A 56 -17.53 -13.99 -6.79
C PHE A 56 -17.79 -12.58 -7.33
N ASP A 57 -16.97 -12.11 -8.28
CA ASP A 57 -17.04 -10.75 -8.84
C ASP A 57 -17.08 -9.65 -7.74
N VAL A 58 -16.28 -9.83 -6.70
CA VAL A 58 -16.21 -8.93 -5.53
C VAL A 58 -15.17 -7.84 -5.77
N THR A 59 -15.54 -6.60 -5.51
CA THR A 59 -14.58 -5.49 -5.46
C THR A 59 -13.89 -5.45 -4.10
N PHE A 60 -12.57 -5.29 -4.09
CA PHE A 60 -11.77 -5.17 -2.87
C PHE A 60 -11.18 -3.78 -2.71
N LEU A 61 -11.32 -3.22 -1.50
CA LEU A 61 -10.43 -2.18 -0.98
C LEU A 61 -9.38 -2.87 -0.12
N PHE A 62 -8.17 -3.06 -0.66
CA PHE A 62 -7.07 -3.72 0.02
C PHE A 62 -6.14 -2.67 0.63
N ILE A 63 -6.07 -2.62 1.96
CA ILE A 63 -5.24 -1.66 2.71
C ILE A 63 -4.01 -2.40 3.21
N THR A 64 -2.83 -1.87 2.94
CA THR A 64 -1.56 -2.43 3.38
C THR A 64 -0.46 -1.37 3.39
N HIS A 65 0.53 -1.55 4.25
CA HIS A 65 1.76 -0.76 4.24
C HIS A 65 2.85 -1.37 3.33
N ASP A 66 2.62 -2.57 2.78
CA ASP A 66 3.57 -3.26 1.91
C ASP A 66 3.21 -3.05 0.44
N LEU A 67 4.00 -2.23 -0.25
CA LEU A 67 3.76 -1.90 -1.65
C LEU A 67 3.96 -3.10 -2.60
N ALA A 68 4.78 -4.10 -2.21
CA ALA A 68 4.92 -5.32 -2.99
C ALA A 68 3.63 -6.13 -3.01
N LEU A 69 2.95 -6.21 -1.85
CA LEU A 69 1.63 -6.86 -1.74
C LEU A 69 0.57 -6.09 -2.52
N ALA A 70 0.55 -4.75 -2.39
CA ALA A 70 -0.36 -3.90 -3.13
C ALA A 70 -0.19 -4.08 -4.65
N LYS A 71 1.06 -4.05 -5.14
CA LYS A 71 1.41 -4.30 -6.54
C LYS A 71 0.91 -5.66 -7.02
N TYR A 72 1.12 -6.72 -6.23
CA TYR A 72 0.70 -8.07 -6.60
C TYR A 72 -0.83 -8.19 -6.67
N PHE A 73 -1.54 -7.74 -5.62
CA PHE A 73 -2.99 -7.91 -5.51
C PHE A 73 -3.79 -7.00 -6.45
N ALA A 74 -3.31 -5.76 -6.65
CA ALA A 74 -3.99 -4.74 -7.44
C ALA A 74 -3.40 -4.54 -8.84
N TRP A 75 -2.67 -5.52 -9.42
CA TRP A 75 -2.00 -5.34 -10.71
C TRP A 75 -2.95 -4.88 -11.83
N GLN A 76 -4.15 -5.41 -11.90
CA GLN A 76 -5.21 -5.02 -12.84
C GLN A 76 -6.14 -3.92 -12.29
N GLY A 77 -5.78 -3.30 -11.18
CA GLY A 77 -6.55 -2.29 -10.51
C GLY A 77 -5.81 -0.96 -10.43
N ARG A 78 -6.04 -0.26 -9.33
CA ARG A 78 -5.39 1.02 -9.05
C ARG A 78 -4.83 1.03 -7.63
N ILE A 79 -3.77 1.79 -7.44
CA ILE A 79 -3.17 2.07 -6.14
C ILE A 79 -3.46 3.51 -5.76
N VAL A 80 -3.78 3.72 -4.50
CA VAL A 80 -3.87 5.03 -3.85
C VAL A 80 -2.79 5.07 -2.78
N VAL A 81 -1.84 5.99 -2.90
CA VAL A 81 -0.76 6.18 -1.94
C VAL A 81 -1.16 7.29 -0.97
N MET A 82 -1.09 6.97 0.32
CA MET A 82 -1.44 7.92 1.39
C MET A 82 -0.22 8.24 2.26
N TYR A 83 -0.09 9.49 2.65
CA TYR A 83 0.91 9.95 3.61
C TYR A 83 0.27 10.89 4.63
N LEU A 84 0.41 10.58 5.91
CA LEU A 84 -0.18 11.36 7.03
C LEU A 84 -1.65 11.73 6.79
N GLY A 85 -2.48 10.73 6.41
CA GLY A 85 -3.93 10.89 6.20
C GLY A 85 -4.33 11.58 4.89
N ARG A 86 -3.38 11.97 4.03
CA ARG A 86 -3.66 12.61 2.74
C ARG A 86 -3.28 11.68 1.58
N ILE A 87 -4.08 11.68 0.53
CA ILE A 87 -3.73 11.05 -0.74
C ILE A 87 -2.65 11.90 -1.40
N VAL A 88 -1.51 11.29 -1.73
CA VAL A 88 -0.38 11.96 -2.36
C VAL A 88 -0.20 11.56 -3.82
N GLU A 89 -0.63 10.36 -4.18
CA GLU A 89 -0.62 9.88 -5.55
C GLU A 89 -1.66 8.77 -5.73
N GLU A 90 -2.29 8.71 -6.90
CA GLU A 90 -3.17 7.61 -7.28
C GLU A 90 -3.10 7.33 -8.77
N GLY A 91 -3.31 6.07 -9.15
CA GLY A 91 -3.35 5.69 -10.56
C GLY A 91 -3.49 4.20 -10.81
N PRO A 92 -3.64 3.81 -12.08
CA PRO A 92 -3.53 2.42 -12.48
C PRO A 92 -2.21 1.82 -12.00
N THR A 93 -2.26 0.65 -11.38
CA THR A 93 -1.08 0.03 -10.75
C THR A 93 0.14 -0.07 -11.68
N PRO A 94 0.03 -0.55 -12.94
CA PRO A 94 1.19 -0.64 -13.83
C PRO A 94 1.84 0.73 -14.10
N ARG A 95 1.03 1.77 -14.27
CA ARG A 95 1.53 3.13 -14.54
C ARG A 95 2.23 3.73 -13.32
N LEU A 96 1.59 3.65 -12.15
CA LEU A 96 2.14 4.19 -10.92
C LEU A 96 3.46 3.51 -10.54
N ILE A 97 3.59 2.20 -10.79
CA ILE A 97 4.83 1.46 -10.53
C ILE A 97 5.94 1.80 -11.55
N ALA A 98 5.57 2.00 -12.83
CA ALA A 98 6.54 2.31 -13.87
C ALA A 98 7.04 3.75 -13.83
N ASP A 99 6.18 4.70 -13.48
CA ASP A 99 6.48 6.14 -13.51
C ASP A 99 5.85 6.87 -12.30
N PRO A 100 6.34 6.59 -11.07
CA PRO A 100 5.88 7.25 -9.86
C PRO A 100 6.26 8.73 -9.89
N ARG A 101 5.30 9.61 -9.62
CA ARG A 101 5.50 11.06 -9.66
C ARG A 101 5.83 11.65 -8.31
N HIS A 102 5.12 11.20 -7.26
CA HIS A 102 5.33 11.74 -5.93
C HIS A 102 6.61 11.17 -5.29
N PRO A 103 7.47 12.00 -4.67
CA PRO A 103 8.73 11.53 -4.05
C PRO A 103 8.54 10.46 -2.98
N TYR A 104 7.44 10.48 -2.25
CA TYR A 104 7.12 9.44 -1.27
C TYR A 104 6.85 8.09 -1.95
N THR A 105 6.11 8.07 -3.06
CA THR A 105 5.88 6.85 -3.85
C THR A 105 7.18 6.29 -4.41
N GLN A 106 8.06 7.18 -4.89
CA GLN A 106 9.39 6.80 -5.36
C GLN A 106 10.22 6.15 -4.24
N ALA A 107 10.20 6.74 -3.04
CA ALA A 107 10.89 6.18 -1.88
C ALA A 107 10.33 4.83 -1.45
N LEU A 108 9.00 4.66 -1.44
CA LEU A 108 8.36 3.38 -1.14
C LEU A 108 8.75 2.30 -2.14
N LEU A 109 8.75 2.62 -3.44
CA LEU A 109 9.15 1.69 -4.49
C LEU A 109 10.65 1.34 -4.43
N ALA A 110 11.49 2.31 -4.10
CA ALA A 110 12.91 2.07 -3.90
C ALA A 110 13.19 1.12 -2.72
N ALA A 111 12.37 1.18 -1.67
CA ALA A 111 12.49 0.33 -0.48
C ALA A 111 11.99 -1.11 -0.69
N VAL A 112 11.21 -1.40 -1.76
CA VAL A 112 10.79 -2.77 -2.07
C VAL A 112 12.01 -3.61 -2.43
N PRO A 113 12.28 -4.73 -1.74
CA PRO A 113 13.40 -5.60 -2.09
C PRO A 113 13.28 -6.14 -3.52
N GLU A 114 14.40 -6.16 -4.23
CA GLU A 114 14.50 -6.75 -5.57
C GLU A 114 15.30 -8.04 -5.49
N ALA A 115 14.73 -9.12 -6.04
CA ALA A 115 15.39 -10.43 -6.03
C ALA A 115 16.57 -10.51 -7.00
N ASP A 116 16.56 -9.71 -8.06
CA ASP A 116 17.63 -9.63 -9.05
C ASP A 116 18.67 -8.58 -8.61
N PRO A 117 19.93 -9.00 -8.34
CA PRO A 117 20.99 -8.08 -7.91
C PRO A 117 21.31 -6.98 -8.94
N GLU A 118 21.19 -7.27 -10.24
CA GLU A 118 21.46 -6.28 -11.28
C GLU A 118 20.34 -5.21 -11.32
N LEU A 119 19.09 -5.63 -11.17
CA LEU A 119 17.96 -4.71 -11.06
C LEU A 119 18.01 -3.92 -9.75
N ALA A 120 18.43 -4.54 -8.66
CA ALA A 120 18.59 -3.86 -7.37
C ALA A 120 19.61 -2.72 -7.46
N GLN A 121 20.75 -2.92 -8.16
CA GLN A 121 21.76 -1.87 -8.37
C GLN A 121 21.28 -0.74 -9.29
N ARG A 122 20.36 -1.03 -10.22
CA ARG A 122 19.79 -0.03 -11.13
C ARG A 122 18.64 0.76 -10.53
N LYS A 123 18.10 0.32 -9.38
CA LYS A 123 17.05 1.07 -8.67
C LYS A 123 17.58 2.44 -8.26
N ARG A 124 16.89 3.47 -8.73
CA ARG A 124 17.20 4.85 -8.37
C ARG A 124 16.83 5.04 -6.89
N GLN A 125 17.83 5.15 -6.04
CA GLN A 125 17.63 5.56 -4.66
C GLN A 125 17.27 7.05 -4.63
N ILE A 126 16.20 7.37 -3.93
CA ILE A 126 15.84 8.75 -3.63
C ILE A 126 16.29 9.06 -2.22
N GLU A 127 17.18 10.04 -2.06
CA GLU A 127 17.64 10.49 -0.75
C GLU A 127 16.60 11.47 -0.17
N LEU A 128 15.99 11.09 0.92
CA LEU A 128 15.04 11.94 1.64
C LEU A 128 15.79 12.89 2.58
N HIS A 129 15.32 14.13 2.76
CA HIS A 129 15.97 15.13 3.63
C HIS A 129 15.92 14.76 5.12
N GLY A 130 15.07 13.85 5.55
CA GLY A 130 14.99 13.39 6.93
C GLY A 130 14.38 12.00 7.05
N ALA A 131 14.79 11.28 8.11
CA ALA A 131 14.23 9.98 8.45
C ALA A 131 12.94 10.09 9.28
N ASP A 132 12.79 11.18 10.05
CA ASP A 132 11.72 11.35 11.01
C ASP A 132 10.36 11.56 10.30
N ILE A 133 9.37 10.80 10.74
CA ILE A 133 7.99 10.99 10.29
C ILE A 133 7.33 11.99 11.21
N PRO A 134 6.77 13.12 10.69
CA PRO A 134 6.06 14.09 11.52
C PRO A 134 4.89 13.46 12.27
N SER A 135 4.60 14.00 13.45
CA SER A 135 3.48 13.54 14.27
C SER A 135 2.14 13.88 13.61
N LEU A 136 1.20 12.93 13.66
CA LEU A 136 -0.18 13.16 13.23
C LEU A 136 -0.91 14.23 14.07
N LEU A 137 -0.44 14.48 15.31
CA LEU A 137 -0.99 15.51 16.18
C LEU A 137 -0.53 16.93 15.80
N ASN A 138 0.58 17.02 15.06
CA ASN A 138 1.15 18.30 14.63
C ASN A 138 1.63 18.17 13.17
N LEU A 139 0.69 18.23 12.25
CA LEU A 139 1.00 18.10 10.83
C LEU A 139 1.77 19.32 10.31
N PRO A 140 2.79 19.11 9.47
CA PRO A 140 3.48 20.20 8.78
C PRO A 140 2.48 21.03 7.95
N PRO A 141 2.62 22.35 7.92
CA PRO A 141 1.80 23.21 7.05
C PRO A 141 2.11 22.94 5.58
N GLY A 142 1.20 23.30 4.69
CA GLY A 142 1.37 23.09 3.25
C GLY A 142 1.36 21.62 2.85
N CYS A 143 2.36 21.22 2.06
CA CYS A 143 2.57 19.82 1.68
C CYS A 143 3.09 19.04 2.89
N THR A 144 2.32 18.05 3.37
CA THR A 144 2.71 17.25 4.56
C THR A 144 4.03 16.49 4.40
N PHE A 145 4.47 16.26 3.17
CA PHE A 145 5.73 15.57 2.87
C PHE A 145 6.92 16.53 2.75
N HIS A 146 6.72 17.86 2.74
CA HIS A 146 7.79 18.83 2.48
C HIS A 146 9.04 18.66 3.37
N PRO A 147 8.95 18.30 4.69
CA PRO A 147 10.15 18.18 5.53
C PRO A 147 11.09 17.05 5.10
N ARG A 148 10.57 16.07 4.35
CA ARG A 148 11.33 14.91 3.87
C ARG A 148 11.58 14.94 2.36
N CYS A 149 10.98 15.90 1.66
CA CYS A 149 10.99 15.95 0.21
C CYS A 149 12.32 16.52 -0.33
N PRO A 150 13.07 15.78 -1.18
CA PRO A 150 14.30 16.28 -1.80
C PRO A 150 14.05 17.39 -2.83
N TYR A 151 12.80 17.55 -3.26
CA TYR A 151 12.38 18.57 -4.23
C TYR A 151 11.61 19.72 -3.56
N MET A 152 11.75 19.89 -2.26
CA MET A 152 11.07 20.93 -1.50
C MET A 152 11.48 22.31 -2.01
N VAL A 153 10.49 23.15 -2.31
CA VAL A 153 10.67 24.56 -2.69
C VAL A 153 10.25 25.42 -1.51
N PRO A 154 11.23 26.14 -0.86
CA PRO A 154 10.94 27.05 0.26
C PRO A 154 9.95 28.15 -0.14
N GLY A 155 9.03 28.47 0.76
CA GLY A 155 7.98 29.47 0.53
C GLY A 155 6.79 28.97 -0.31
N GLN A 156 6.87 27.77 -0.88
CA GLN A 156 5.76 27.15 -1.61
C GLN A 156 5.30 25.87 -0.91
N CYS A 157 6.18 24.87 -0.80
CA CYS A 157 5.81 23.56 -0.26
C CYS A 157 5.49 23.61 1.23
N ASP A 158 6.06 24.53 1.98
CA ASP A 158 5.82 24.75 3.41
C ASP A 158 4.58 25.61 3.69
N GLN A 159 4.02 26.28 2.66
CA GLN A 159 2.85 27.14 2.82
C GLN A 159 1.60 26.60 2.13
N PHE A 160 1.75 25.93 1.00
CA PHE A 160 0.64 25.48 0.19
C PHE A 160 0.66 23.97 -0.02
N ALA A 161 -0.48 23.31 0.22
CA ALA A 161 -0.68 21.91 -0.15
C ALA A 161 -0.94 21.83 -1.67
N PRO A 162 -0.13 21.07 -2.44
CA PRO A 162 -0.39 20.93 -3.87
C PRO A 162 -1.72 20.20 -4.10
N PRO A 163 -2.53 20.61 -5.08
CA PRO A 163 -3.70 19.87 -5.49
C PRO A 163 -3.30 18.54 -6.15
N LEU A 164 -4.20 17.55 -6.10
CA LEU A 164 -4.09 16.35 -6.93
C LEU A 164 -4.47 16.72 -8.37
N GLU A 165 -3.51 16.65 -9.26
CA GLU A 165 -3.70 16.94 -10.68
C GLU A 165 -3.59 15.67 -11.52
N ARG A 166 -4.34 15.64 -12.63
CA ARG A 166 -4.22 14.57 -13.62
C ARG A 166 -2.97 14.76 -14.45
N VAL A 167 -2.12 13.75 -14.51
CA VAL A 167 -0.86 13.75 -15.30
C VAL A 167 -0.96 12.75 -16.44
#